data_f7bcbd894433b7d6a6b9d70cfb649e1a
#
_entry.id   f7bcbd894433b7d6a6b9d70cfb649e1a
#
_cell.length_a   1.000
_cell.length_b   1.000
_cell.length_c   1.000
_cell.angle_alpha   90.00
_cell.angle_beta   90.00
_cell.angle_gamma   90.00
#
_symmetry.space_group_name_H-M   'P 1'
#
loop_
_entity.id
_entity.type
_entity.pdbx_description
1 polymer ?
#
loop_
_entity_poly.entity_id
_entity_poly.type
_entity_poly.pdbx_seq_one_letter_code
_entity_poly.pdbx_strand_id
1 'polypeptide(L)'
;MKLGSILRACRERAGLSQEELAFRMKREQACISRYENDRKVPDALTFLEWFKHTNTQEVAVAFMCGFDGITIMQQLLPIIGTMFALWFV
;
A
#
# COMPACT_ATOMS: atom_id res chain seq x y z
N MET A 1 -11.47 -11.46 1.18
CA MET A 1 -10.79 -10.47 0.31
C MET A 1 -9.36 -10.92 0.08
N LYS A 2 -8.92 -10.94 -1.15
CA LYS A 2 -7.56 -11.37 -1.47
C LYS A 2 -6.62 -10.15 -1.47
N LEU A 3 -6.04 -9.87 -0.33
CA LEU A 3 -5.12 -8.75 -0.18
C LEU A 3 -3.90 -8.89 -1.08
N GLY A 4 -3.41 -10.13 -1.26
CA GLY A 4 -2.24 -10.39 -2.10
C GLY A 4 -2.41 -9.94 -3.54
N SER A 5 -3.59 -10.13 -4.11
CA SER A 5 -3.89 -9.68 -5.47
C SER A 5 -3.80 -8.16 -5.61
N ILE A 6 -4.23 -7.44 -4.59
CA ILE A 6 -4.17 -5.98 -4.57
C ILE A 6 -2.72 -5.50 -4.44
N LEU A 7 -1.95 -6.13 -3.57
CA LEU A 7 -0.54 -5.81 -3.42
C LEU A 7 0.23 -6.03 -4.73
N ARG A 8 -0.05 -7.15 -5.40
CA ARG A 8 0.55 -7.45 -6.69
C ARG A 8 0.15 -6.43 -7.76
N ALA A 9 -1.13 -6.07 -7.81
CA ALA A 9 -1.62 -5.08 -8.78
C ALA A 9 -0.95 -3.73 -8.58
N CYS A 10 -0.77 -3.31 -7.33
CA CYS A 10 -0.06 -2.07 -7.01
C CYS A 10 1.38 -2.10 -7.48
N ARG A 11 2.06 -3.23 -7.25
CA ARG A 11 3.45 -3.40 -7.70
C ARG A 11 3.55 -3.36 -9.22
N GLU A 12 2.69 -4.10 -9.92
CA GLU A 12 2.69 -4.13 -11.38
C GLU A 12 2.36 -2.78 -11.98
N ARG A 13 1.42 -2.06 -11.38
CA ARG A 13 1.08 -0.70 -11.81
C ARG A 13 2.26 0.26 -11.69
N ALA A 14 3.09 0.06 -10.69
CA ALA A 14 4.31 0.86 -10.50
C ALA A 14 5.44 0.45 -11.45
N GLY A 15 5.27 -0.66 -12.18
CA GLY A 15 6.30 -1.16 -13.09
C GLY A 15 7.46 -1.84 -12.39
N LEU A 16 7.25 -2.32 -11.16
CA LEU A 16 8.30 -2.95 -10.37
C LEU A 16 8.19 -4.47 -10.41
N SER A 17 9.35 -5.14 -10.50
CA SER A 17 9.41 -6.59 -10.29
C SER A 17 9.35 -6.89 -8.78
N GLN A 18 9.12 -8.16 -8.42
CA GLN A 18 9.17 -8.57 -7.03
C GLN A 18 10.56 -8.30 -6.42
N GLU A 19 11.60 -8.53 -7.20
CA GLU A 19 12.97 -8.28 -6.74
C GLU A 19 13.24 -6.80 -6.51
N GLU A 20 12.76 -5.94 -7.41
CA GLU A 20 12.93 -4.50 -7.27
C GLU A 20 12.20 -3.96 -6.05
N LEU A 21 10.97 -4.39 -5.83
CA LEU A 21 10.22 -3.97 -4.65
C LEU A 21 10.86 -4.47 -3.37
N ALA A 22 11.33 -5.72 -3.36
CA ALA A 22 12.04 -6.29 -2.22
C ALA A 22 13.29 -5.48 -1.88
N PHE A 23 14.04 -5.09 -2.88
CA PHE A 23 15.22 -4.26 -2.70
C PHE A 23 14.86 -2.90 -2.08
N ARG A 24 13.81 -2.26 -2.58
CA ARG A 24 13.36 -0.96 -2.06
C ARG A 24 12.87 -1.05 -0.63
N MET A 25 12.23 -2.15 -0.28
CA MET A 25 11.69 -2.38 1.06
C MET A 25 12.70 -3.02 2.00
N LYS A 26 13.92 -3.32 1.51
CA LYS A 26 14.97 -4.01 2.27
C LYS A 26 14.49 -5.35 2.82
N ARG A 27 13.80 -6.11 1.97
CA ARG A 27 13.28 -7.44 2.31
C ARG A 27 13.71 -8.43 1.24
N GLU A 28 13.54 -9.71 1.53
CA GLU A 28 13.82 -10.77 0.57
C GLU A 28 12.68 -10.89 -0.44
N GLN A 29 13.02 -11.25 -1.68
CA GLN A 29 12.02 -11.45 -2.72
C GLN A 29 11.01 -12.54 -2.34
N ALA A 30 11.43 -13.55 -1.62
CA ALA A 30 10.54 -14.60 -1.13
C ALA A 30 9.46 -14.05 -0.20
N CYS A 31 9.78 -13.02 0.60
CA CYS A 31 8.79 -12.37 1.47
C CYS A 31 7.72 -11.66 0.63
N ILE A 32 8.14 -10.95 -0.40
CA ILE A 32 7.20 -10.26 -1.30
C ILE A 32 6.28 -11.27 -1.96
N SER A 33 6.82 -12.37 -2.44
CA SER A 33 6.04 -13.45 -3.05
C SER A 33 5.00 -14.03 -2.09
N ARG A 34 5.37 -14.25 -0.83
CA ARG A 34 4.45 -14.77 0.17
C ARG A 34 3.29 -13.82 0.43
N TYR A 35 3.56 -12.53 0.52
CA TYR A 35 2.51 -11.52 0.69
C TYR A 35 1.56 -11.51 -0.51
N GLU A 36 2.08 -11.58 -1.71
CA GLU A 36 1.27 -11.56 -2.93
C GLU A 36 0.45 -12.82 -3.12
N ASN A 37 0.88 -13.94 -2.57
CA ASN A 37 0.18 -15.22 -2.64
C ASN A 37 -0.70 -15.51 -1.42
N ASP A 38 -0.94 -14.53 -0.58
CA ASP A 38 -1.77 -14.63 0.63
C ASP A 38 -1.27 -15.68 1.63
N ARG A 39 0.01 -16.03 1.56
CA ARG A 39 0.63 -16.98 2.51
C ARG A 39 1.08 -16.31 3.79
N LYS A 40 1.22 -15.00 3.76
CA LYS A 40 1.60 -14.21 4.91
C LYS A 40 0.87 -12.87 4.85
N VAL A 41 0.36 -12.43 5.99
CA VAL A 41 -0.31 -11.12 6.09
C VAL A 41 0.73 -10.09 6.49
N PRO A 42 0.88 -8.98 5.73
CA PRO A 42 1.81 -7.94 6.12
C PRO A 42 1.33 -7.22 7.37
N ASP A 43 2.28 -6.81 8.24
CA ASP A 43 1.94 -5.96 9.35
C ASP A 43 1.65 -4.53 8.86
N ALA A 44 1.18 -3.67 9.77
CA ALA A 44 0.76 -2.33 9.40
C ALA A 44 1.89 -1.53 8.74
N LEU A 45 3.11 -1.64 9.28
CA LEU A 45 4.25 -0.90 8.75
C LEU A 45 4.64 -1.40 7.35
N THR A 46 4.70 -2.71 7.16
CA THR A 46 5.00 -3.31 5.85
C THR A 46 3.94 -2.93 4.82
N PHE A 47 2.68 -2.94 5.23
CA PHE A 47 1.55 -2.56 4.39
C PHE A 47 1.69 -1.11 3.91
N LEU A 48 1.98 -0.19 4.81
CA LEU A 48 2.18 1.22 4.46
C LEU A 48 3.41 1.43 3.57
N GLU A 49 4.50 0.74 3.85
CA GLU A 49 5.70 0.80 3.03
C GLU A 49 5.44 0.31 1.60
N TRP A 50 4.64 -0.75 1.47
CA TRP A 50 4.29 -1.28 0.15
C TRP A 50 3.62 -0.22 -0.71
N PHE A 51 2.60 0.45 -0.15
CA PHE A 51 1.88 1.48 -0.90
C PHE A 51 2.74 2.73 -1.13
N LYS A 52 3.63 3.03 -0.22
CA LYS A 52 4.57 4.14 -0.37
C LYS A 52 5.52 3.89 -1.55
N HIS A 53 6.13 2.72 -1.61
CA HIS A 53 7.09 2.40 -2.66
C HIS A 53 6.46 2.17 -4.02
N THR A 54 5.17 1.85 -4.06
CA THR A 54 4.43 1.66 -5.31
C THR A 54 3.60 2.88 -5.72
N ASN A 55 3.68 3.96 -4.96
CA ASN A 55 2.95 5.21 -5.22
C ASN A 55 1.43 5.01 -5.28
N THR A 56 0.90 4.15 -4.42
CA THR A 56 -0.52 3.84 -4.36
C THR A 56 -1.11 4.12 -2.99
N GLN A 57 -0.75 5.26 -2.40
CA GLN A 57 -1.22 5.65 -1.08
C GLN A 57 -2.74 5.74 -1.00
N GLU A 58 -3.41 6.09 -2.09
CA GLU A 58 -4.87 6.12 -2.15
C GLU A 58 -5.49 4.77 -1.85
N VAL A 59 -4.84 3.68 -2.23
CA VAL A 59 -5.30 2.33 -1.93
C VAL A 59 -5.19 2.04 -0.44
N ALA A 60 -4.09 2.47 0.19
CA ALA A 60 -3.90 2.32 1.62
C ALA A 60 -5.00 3.05 2.40
N VAL A 61 -5.33 4.28 1.99
CA VAL A 61 -6.39 5.06 2.61
C VAL A 61 -7.73 4.34 2.49
N ALA A 62 -8.05 3.82 1.32
CA ALA A 62 -9.28 3.08 1.09
C ALA A 62 -9.40 1.86 2.00
N PHE A 63 -8.29 1.14 2.23
CA PHE A 63 -8.27 0.02 3.14
C PHE A 63 -8.44 0.42 4.59
N MET A 64 -7.74 1.47 5.01
CA MET A 64 -7.77 1.92 6.40
C MET A 64 -9.11 2.52 6.80
N CYS A 65 -9.80 3.15 5.85
CA CYS A 65 -11.12 3.74 6.09
C CYS A 65 -12.22 2.68 6.16
N GLY A 66 -11.94 1.44 5.77
CA GLY A 66 -12.89 0.36 5.88
C GLY A 66 -14.13 0.56 5.01
N PHE A 67 -15.23 -0.08 5.43
CA PHE A 67 -16.46 -0.11 4.65
C PHE A 67 -17.36 1.11 4.87
N ASP A 68 -17.12 1.89 5.92
CA ASP A 68 -17.78 3.18 6.12
C ASP A 68 -16.97 4.31 5.47
N GLY A 69 -16.20 3.95 4.46
CA GLY A 69 -15.15 4.78 3.91
C GLY A 69 -15.61 6.13 3.39
N ILE A 70 -16.80 6.22 2.81
CA ILE A 70 -17.23 7.48 2.20
C ILE A 70 -17.40 8.57 3.26
N THR A 71 -18.06 8.27 4.37
CA THR A 71 -18.27 9.23 5.46
C THR A 71 -16.95 9.59 6.14
N ILE A 72 -16.14 8.58 6.41
CA ILE A 72 -14.84 8.78 7.07
C ILE A 72 -13.89 9.52 6.14
N MET A 73 -13.89 9.20 4.85
CA MET A 73 -13.07 9.90 3.86
C MET A 73 -13.43 11.37 3.75
N GLN A 74 -14.72 11.71 3.80
CA GLN A 74 -15.15 13.11 3.76
C GLN A 74 -14.65 13.88 4.98
N GLN A 75 -14.56 13.23 6.14
CA GLN A 75 -14.02 13.85 7.34
C GLN A 75 -12.49 13.94 7.32
N LEU A 76 -11.83 13.02 6.66
CA LEU A 76 -10.37 12.96 6.60
C LEU A 76 -9.77 13.68 5.40
N LEU A 77 -10.57 13.99 4.38
CA LEU A 77 -10.08 14.67 3.18
C LEU A 77 -9.25 15.93 3.46
N PRO A 78 -9.66 16.83 4.37
CA PRO A 78 -8.85 18.00 4.69
C PRO A 78 -7.50 17.63 5.31
N ILE A 79 -7.48 16.62 6.17
CA ILE A 79 -6.26 16.14 6.82
C ILE A 79 -5.36 15.46 5.80
N ILE A 80 -5.92 14.63 4.94
CA ILE A 80 -5.19 13.93 3.88
C ILE A 80 -4.61 14.94 2.91
N GLY A 81 -5.38 15.95 2.51
CA GLY A 81 -4.90 17.01 1.64
C GLY A 81 -3.72 17.77 2.23
N THR A 82 -3.78 18.08 3.52
CA THR A 82 -2.67 18.73 4.23
C THR A 82 -1.45 17.83 4.28
N MET A 83 -1.64 16.54 4.57
CA MET A 83 -0.54 15.58 4.58
C MET A 83 0.10 15.40 3.22
N PHE A 84 -0.70 15.38 2.16
CA PHE A 84 -0.17 15.31 0.79
C PHE A 84 0.61 16.55 0.43
N ALA A 85 0.15 17.73 0.84
CA ALA A 85 0.88 18.97 0.61
C ALA A 85 2.25 18.95 1.29
N LEU A 86 2.30 18.46 2.53
CA LEU A 86 3.55 18.29 3.26
C LEU A 86 4.44 17.22 2.64
N TRP A 87 3.83 16.19 2.06
CA TRP A 87 4.56 15.09 1.44
C TRP A 87 5.26 15.53 0.15
N PHE A 88 4.63 16.42 -0.61
CA PHE A 88 5.17 16.90 -1.89
C PHE A 88 6.05 18.16 -1.74
N VAL A 89 6.11 18.72 -0.56
CA VAL A 89 7.03 19.82 -0.25
C VAL A 89 8.32 19.26 0.37
#